data_a0b98ca753c5b436b87a3fbcedc08326
#
_entry.id   a0b98ca753c5b436b87a3fbcedc08326
#
_cell.length_a   1.000
_cell.length_b   1.000
_cell.length_c   1.000
_cell.angle_alpha   90.00
_cell.angle_beta   90.00
_cell.angle_gamma   90.00
#
_symmetry.space_group_name_H-M   'P 1'
#
loop_
_entity.id
_entity.type
_entity.pdbx_description
1 polymer ?
#
loop_
_entity_poly.entity_id
_entity_poly.type
_entity_poly.pdbx_seq_one_letter_code
_entity_poly.pdbx_strand_id
1 'polypeptide(L)'
;MSQKVEKPVLSGQRIKTRKRDEKEKFDPNGFRDALVQGLERAGGDLEAAYKFLDAAGSKLDYRRYGEVIFDVLIAGGLLLPGGSVSMDGETPKTNTCIFNASEDMDSMHNFEQVFVKLMRRYKYLEKLFEEEMKKVLVYIKGFEPLQRIKLARMTALWICNGCVPPSVLLVLVNEHLLKENVALEFVLEVFVTMKLERGVASLVTALKRGQLEGRLLEFLPLNRRSEESLAAMFGARGLGEVVRLHRAQASQEARRELTRVLGDELADGRPVRDVIPDLRDMALKNAIPDHEVLAIIWQCVMARGEWNKKEELLAEQAAKHLRQYTPLLAAFAHSAKAEIALLTKVQEYCYENMNFMKAFSKLVVMLYKSNVISEEVILRWYRDPNSSKGKLMFLEQMKKFVEWLQSAEEESESGEEED
;
A
#
# COMPACT_ATOMS: atom_id res chain seq x y z
N MET A 1 -76.08 -27.79 -30.17
CA MET A 1 -76.27 -27.33 -28.78
C MET A 1 -74.89 -27.29 -28.12
N SER A 2 -74.36 -26.10 -28.00
CA SER A 2 -73.00 -25.90 -27.41
C SER A 2 -73.17 -25.62 -25.91
N GLN A 3 -72.63 -26.51 -25.06
CA GLN A 3 -72.61 -26.30 -23.60
C GLN A 3 -71.56 -25.29 -23.25
N LYS A 4 -72.03 -24.16 -22.70
CA LYS A 4 -71.12 -23.18 -22.04
C LYS A 4 -70.62 -23.79 -20.73
N VAL A 5 -69.28 -24.00 -20.67
CA VAL A 5 -68.63 -24.37 -19.43
C VAL A 5 -68.59 -23.13 -18.53
N GLU A 6 -69.31 -23.15 -17.43
CA GLU A 6 -69.24 -22.11 -16.40
C GLU A 6 -67.84 -22.09 -15.74
N LYS A 7 -67.23 -20.92 -15.69
CA LYS A 7 -65.94 -20.71 -14.97
C LYS A 7 -66.18 -20.81 -13.46
N PRO A 8 -65.41 -21.60 -12.71
CA PRO A 8 -65.57 -21.71 -11.27
C PRO A 8 -65.39 -20.35 -10.60
N VAL A 9 -66.41 -19.91 -9.87
CA VAL A 9 -66.29 -18.69 -9.01
C VAL A 9 -65.69 -19.12 -7.70
N LEU A 10 -64.45 -18.62 -7.44
CA LEU A 10 -63.80 -18.72 -6.15
C LEU A 10 -64.53 -17.88 -5.13
N SER A 11 -65.46 -18.46 -4.41
CA SER A 11 -66.07 -17.90 -3.19
C SER A 11 -65.14 -18.14 -2.01
N GLY A 12 -64.02 -17.46 -2.01
CA GLY A 12 -63.11 -17.38 -0.85
C GLY A 12 -63.21 -15.97 -0.27
N GLN A 13 -63.24 -15.85 1.06
CA GLN A 13 -63.03 -14.59 1.72
C GLN A 13 -61.86 -13.88 1.06
N ARG A 14 -62.07 -12.65 0.58
CA ARG A 14 -60.98 -11.79 0.13
C ARG A 14 -59.91 -11.82 1.21
N ILE A 15 -58.82 -12.54 0.96
CA ILE A 15 -57.59 -12.38 1.72
C ILE A 15 -57.34 -10.87 1.65
N LYS A 16 -57.51 -10.19 2.80
CA LYS A 16 -57.10 -8.77 2.92
C LYS A 16 -55.72 -8.73 2.33
N THR A 17 -55.62 -8.16 1.12
CA THR A 17 -54.32 -7.79 0.57
C THR A 17 -53.57 -7.20 1.75
N ARG A 18 -52.47 -7.85 2.16
CA ARG A 18 -51.54 -7.22 3.10
C ARG A 18 -51.45 -5.78 2.66
N LYS A 19 -51.87 -4.83 3.54
CA LYS A 19 -51.55 -3.42 3.34
C LYS A 19 -50.09 -3.48 2.94
N ARG A 20 -49.78 -3.14 1.67
CA ARG A 20 -48.39 -2.82 1.32
C ARG A 20 -48.02 -1.86 2.40
N ASP A 21 -47.02 -2.24 3.21
CA ASP A 21 -46.50 -1.38 4.24
C ASP A 21 -46.37 -0.03 3.57
N GLU A 22 -47.21 0.93 3.97
CA GLU A 22 -47.04 2.32 3.58
C GLU A 22 -45.63 2.58 3.98
N LYS A 23 -44.70 2.83 3.00
CA LYS A 23 -43.32 3.09 3.30
C LYS A 23 -43.36 4.24 4.28
N GLU A 24 -43.11 3.95 5.56
CA GLU A 24 -43.08 4.97 6.58
C GLU A 24 -42.20 6.09 6.05
N LYS A 25 -42.72 7.33 6.13
CA LYS A 25 -41.98 8.50 5.65
C LYS A 25 -40.59 8.48 6.30
N PHE A 26 -39.56 8.76 5.52
CA PHE A 26 -38.21 8.86 6.06
C PHE A 26 -38.17 9.99 7.06
N ASP A 27 -37.93 9.67 8.33
CA ASP A 27 -37.92 10.61 9.45
C ASP A 27 -36.65 10.42 10.30
N PRO A 28 -35.52 11.00 9.90
CA PRO A 28 -34.29 10.92 10.66
C PRO A 28 -34.35 11.67 12.00
N ASN A 29 -35.17 12.72 12.12
CA ASN A 29 -35.33 13.45 13.35
C ASN A 29 -36.06 12.65 14.41
N GLY A 30 -37.19 12.01 14.07
CA GLY A 30 -37.91 11.14 15.00
C GLY A 30 -37.08 9.93 15.43
N PHE A 31 -36.28 9.37 14.52
CA PHE A 31 -35.36 8.28 14.84
C PHE A 31 -34.25 8.73 15.80
N ARG A 32 -33.63 9.90 15.54
CA ARG A 32 -32.65 10.51 16.43
C ARG A 32 -33.24 10.77 17.80
N ASP A 33 -34.41 11.40 17.88
CA ASP A 33 -35.07 11.74 19.16
C ASP A 33 -35.29 10.48 20.01
N ALA A 34 -35.72 9.39 19.42
CA ALA A 34 -35.87 8.10 20.09
C ALA A 34 -34.53 7.56 20.63
N LEU A 35 -33.44 7.68 19.85
CA LEU A 35 -32.10 7.26 20.31
C LEU A 35 -31.60 8.15 21.45
N VAL A 36 -31.68 9.46 21.30
CA VAL A 36 -31.20 10.43 22.30
C VAL A 36 -31.94 10.23 23.62
N GLN A 37 -33.26 10.13 23.62
CA GLN A 37 -34.04 9.86 24.82
C GLN A 37 -33.61 8.56 25.53
N GLY A 38 -33.30 7.52 24.77
CA GLY A 38 -32.81 6.26 25.35
C GLY A 38 -31.41 6.35 25.94
N LEU A 39 -30.51 7.08 25.27
CA LEU A 39 -29.15 7.31 25.76
C LEU A 39 -29.11 8.20 27.01
N GLU A 40 -29.98 9.22 27.07
CA GLU A 40 -30.11 10.08 28.26
C GLU A 40 -30.58 9.28 29.49
N ARG A 41 -31.47 8.28 29.30
CA ARG A 41 -31.90 7.38 30.39
C ARG A 41 -30.76 6.50 30.90
N ALA A 42 -29.75 6.25 30.09
CA ALA A 42 -28.54 5.52 30.53
C ALA A 42 -27.65 6.36 31.46
N GLY A 43 -27.85 7.69 31.52
CA GLY A 43 -27.19 8.57 32.50
C GLY A 43 -25.66 8.62 32.37
N GLY A 44 -25.11 8.40 31.19
CA GLY A 44 -23.67 8.34 30.93
C GLY A 44 -23.02 6.97 31.18
N ASP A 45 -23.74 5.97 31.67
CA ASP A 45 -23.25 4.59 31.74
C ASP A 45 -23.24 3.95 30.37
N LEU A 46 -22.05 3.67 29.83
CA LEU A 46 -21.86 3.12 28.49
C LEU A 46 -22.33 1.67 28.36
N GLU A 47 -22.32 0.89 29.43
CA GLU A 47 -22.87 -0.47 29.39
C GLU A 47 -24.41 -0.44 29.33
N ALA A 48 -25.05 0.46 30.08
CA ALA A 48 -26.48 0.73 29.98
C ALA A 48 -26.87 1.29 28.61
N ALA A 49 -26.06 2.19 28.05
CA ALA A 49 -26.21 2.72 26.70
C ALA A 49 -26.16 1.61 25.63
N TYR A 50 -25.19 0.69 25.72
CA TYR A 50 -25.10 -0.44 24.83
C TYR A 50 -26.34 -1.37 24.95
N LYS A 51 -26.76 -1.70 26.18
CA LYS A 51 -27.96 -2.54 26.40
C LYS A 51 -29.21 -1.91 25.78
N PHE A 52 -29.35 -0.58 25.91
CA PHE A 52 -30.42 0.15 25.24
C PHE A 52 -30.31 0.02 23.71
N LEU A 53 -29.15 0.25 23.12
CA LEU A 53 -28.94 0.14 21.66
C LEU A 53 -29.19 -1.26 21.15
N ASP A 54 -28.77 -2.31 21.88
CA ASP A 54 -29.05 -3.70 21.50
C ASP A 54 -30.56 -4.00 21.52
N ALA A 55 -31.27 -3.59 22.56
CA ALA A 55 -32.71 -3.76 22.64
C ALA A 55 -33.49 -2.93 21.60
N ALA A 56 -33.04 -1.69 21.36
CA ALA A 56 -33.69 -0.76 20.42
C ALA A 56 -33.62 -1.23 18.96
N GLY A 57 -32.59 -1.98 18.56
CA GLY A 57 -32.44 -2.48 17.20
C GLY A 57 -33.51 -3.47 16.74
N SER A 58 -34.33 -4.00 17.68
CA SER A 58 -35.54 -4.79 17.36
C SER A 58 -36.76 -3.93 17.01
N LYS A 59 -36.73 -2.65 17.37
CA LYS A 59 -37.85 -1.70 17.23
C LYS A 59 -37.54 -0.58 16.24
N LEU A 60 -36.29 -0.16 16.19
CA LEU A 60 -35.80 0.90 15.33
C LEU A 60 -35.11 0.29 14.10
N ASP A 61 -35.39 0.83 12.93
CA ASP A 61 -34.80 0.32 11.67
C ASP A 61 -33.37 0.81 11.49
N TYR A 62 -32.40 0.13 12.10
CA TYR A 62 -30.98 0.43 12.01
C TYR A 62 -30.39 0.29 10.59
N ARG A 63 -31.05 -0.47 9.70
CA ARG A 63 -30.63 -0.56 8.29
C ARG A 63 -30.93 0.71 7.53
N ARG A 64 -32.05 1.34 7.84
CA ARG A 64 -32.52 2.55 7.16
C ARG A 64 -31.86 3.81 7.72
N TYR A 65 -31.55 3.80 9.02
CA TYR A 65 -31.06 4.97 9.76
C TYR A 65 -29.67 4.76 10.38
N GLY A 66 -28.83 3.90 9.79
CA GLY A 66 -27.48 3.62 10.32
C GLY A 66 -26.60 4.86 10.44
N GLU A 67 -26.69 5.79 9.52
CA GLU A 67 -25.99 7.07 9.58
C GLU A 67 -26.36 7.86 10.85
N VAL A 68 -27.63 7.91 11.18
CA VAL A 68 -28.13 8.65 12.37
C VAL A 68 -27.60 8.05 13.68
N ILE A 69 -27.45 6.72 13.75
CA ILE A 69 -26.87 6.06 14.94
C ILE A 69 -25.45 6.57 15.18
N PHE A 70 -24.64 6.60 14.13
CA PHE A 70 -23.23 6.97 14.25
C PHE A 70 -23.05 8.47 14.43
N ASP A 71 -23.86 9.31 13.79
CA ASP A 71 -23.92 10.74 14.05
C ASP A 71 -24.18 11.02 15.56
N VAL A 72 -25.17 10.34 16.14
CA VAL A 72 -25.52 10.50 17.56
C VAL A 72 -24.41 9.99 18.47
N LEU A 73 -23.82 8.84 18.20
CA LEU A 73 -22.74 8.27 19.03
C LEU A 73 -21.44 9.08 18.93
N ILE A 74 -21.17 9.73 17.79
CA ILE A 74 -19.96 10.53 17.59
C ILE A 74 -20.16 11.96 18.12
N ALA A 75 -21.18 12.65 17.61
CA ALA A 75 -21.38 14.09 17.83
C ALA A 75 -22.54 14.44 18.79
N GLY A 76 -23.29 13.44 19.21
CA GLY A 76 -24.44 13.63 20.12
C GLY A 76 -25.77 13.92 19.43
N GLY A 77 -25.80 14.12 18.10
CA GLY A 77 -26.98 14.42 17.32
C GLY A 77 -26.69 14.35 15.83
N LEU A 78 -27.66 14.69 14.96
CA LEU A 78 -27.49 14.66 13.52
C LEU A 78 -26.44 15.67 13.04
N LEU A 79 -25.47 15.19 12.27
CA LEU A 79 -24.45 16.03 11.63
C LEU A 79 -24.99 16.63 10.32
N LEU A 80 -24.95 17.95 10.26
CA LEU A 80 -25.22 18.71 9.04
C LEU A 80 -23.94 18.87 8.20
N PRO A 81 -24.07 19.15 6.90
CA PRO A 81 -22.93 19.52 6.08
C PRO A 81 -22.09 20.62 6.72
N GLY A 82 -20.77 20.38 6.83
CA GLY A 82 -19.85 21.28 7.52
C GLY A 82 -19.60 20.96 9.00
N GLY A 83 -20.24 19.91 9.56
CA GLY A 83 -19.90 19.36 10.88
C GLY A 83 -20.67 19.97 12.07
N SER A 84 -21.62 20.86 11.84
CA SER A 84 -22.51 21.32 12.90
C SER A 84 -23.57 20.29 13.24
N VAL A 85 -24.02 20.27 14.50
CA VAL A 85 -25.09 19.37 14.94
C VAL A 85 -26.45 20.09 14.75
N SER A 86 -27.42 19.41 14.12
CA SER A 86 -28.77 19.90 13.94
C SER A 86 -29.45 20.17 15.28
N MET A 87 -30.13 21.31 15.39
CA MET A 87 -30.89 21.70 16.57
C MET A 87 -32.39 21.46 16.40
N ASP A 88 -32.82 20.87 15.28
CA ASP A 88 -34.22 20.57 15.00
C ASP A 88 -34.70 19.34 15.77
N GLY A 89 -35.94 19.36 16.23
CA GLY A 89 -36.58 18.24 16.90
C GLY A 89 -36.78 18.48 18.42
N GLU A 90 -37.36 17.48 19.10
CA GLU A 90 -37.71 17.57 20.53
C GLU A 90 -36.49 17.42 21.44
N THR A 91 -35.60 16.47 21.12
CA THR A 91 -34.35 16.16 21.86
C THR A 91 -33.18 16.05 20.91
N PRO A 92 -32.65 17.20 20.44
CA PRO A 92 -31.70 17.21 19.33
C PRO A 92 -30.32 16.68 19.68
N LYS A 93 -29.90 16.65 20.94
CA LYS A 93 -28.57 16.28 21.39
C LYS A 93 -28.56 15.39 22.62
N THR A 94 -27.51 14.55 22.73
CA THR A 94 -27.14 13.86 23.96
C THR A 94 -25.69 14.16 24.34
N ASN A 95 -25.41 14.07 25.64
CA ASN A 95 -24.04 14.16 26.17
C ASN A 95 -23.33 12.79 26.12
N THR A 96 -24.03 11.70 25.87
CA THR A 96 -23.45 10.35 25.73
C THR A 96 -22.93 10.17 24.30
N CYS A 97 -21.83 10.85 24.00
CA CYS A 97 -21.17 10.81 22.70
C CYS A 97 -19.65 11.01 22.82
N ILE A 98 -18.91 10.66 21.78
CA ILE A 98 -17.44 10.76 21.75
C ILE A 98 -16.98 12.20 21.96
N PHE A 99 -17.63 13.18 21.35
CA PHE A 99 -17.21 14.57 21.46
C PHE A 99 -17.30 15.13 22.89
N ASN A 100 -18.18 14.59 23.71
CA ASN A 100 -18.31 14.94 25.14
C ASN A 100 -17.56 14.00 26.07
N ALA A 101 -16.96 12.90 25.56
CA ALA A 101 -16.14 12.01 26.35
C ALA A 101 -14.88 12.69 26.91
N SER A 102 -14.29 12.15 27.96
CA SER A 102 -12.97 12.56 28.43
C SER A 102 -11.89 12.25 27.38
N GLU A 103 -10.77 12.99 27.42
CA GLU A 103 -9.66 12.82 26.49
C GLU A 103 -8.78 11.59 26.79
N ASP A 104 -8.92 11.01 27.96
CA ASP A 104 -8.09 9.87 28.36
C ASP A 104 -8.42 8.63 27.52
N MET A 105 -7.40 7.78 27.36
CA MET A 105 -7.54 6.58 26.52
C MET A 105 -8.51 5.56 27.10
N ASP A 106 -8.67 5.49 28.42
CA ASP A 106 -9.62 4.56 29.07
C ASP A 106 -11.05 4.92 28.69
N SER A 107 -11.38 6.21 28.69
CA SER A 107 -12.67 6.71 28.20
C SER A 107 -12.87 6.38 26.73
N MET A 108 -11.85 6.59 25.88
CA MET A 108 -11.91 6.26 24.46
C MET A 108 -12.14 4.77 24.23
N HIS A 109 -11.46 3.89 24.96
CA HIS A 109 -11.66 2.44 24.90
C HIS A 109 -13.08 2.02 25.31
N ASN A 110 -13.63 2.66 26.35
CA ASN A 110 -15.00 2.36 26.78
C ASN A 110 -16.02 2.71 25.69
N PHE A 111 -15.86 3.86 25.03
CA PHE A 111 -16.70 4.21 23.87
C PHE A 111 -16.48 3.27 22.69
N GLU A 112 -15.24 2.90 22.39
CA GLU A 112 -14.91 1.99 21.30
C GLU A 112 -15.62 0.63 21.51
N GLN A 113 -15.69 0.11 22.75
CA GLN A 113 -16.38 -1.13 23.05
C GLN A 113 -17.88 -1.07 22.72
N VAL A 114 -18.53 0.08 22.84
CA VAL A 114 -19.94 0.25 22.43
C VAL A 114 -20.07 0.00 20.93
N PHE A 115 -19.19 0.61 20.12
CA PHE A 115 -19.19 0.42 18.67
C PHE A 115 -18.89 -1.03 18.27
N VAL A 116 -17.87 -1.65 18.88
CA VAL A 116 -17.49 -3.04 18.60
C VAL A 116 -18.61 -4.00 18.92
N LYS A 117 -19.22 -3.88 20.10
CA LYS A 117 -20.34 -4.73 20.54
C LYS A 117 -21.55 -4.54 19.61
N LEU A 118 -21.86 -3.30 19.25
CA LEU A 118 -22.99 -2.98 18.36
C LEU A 118 -22.80 -3.57 16.94
N MET A 119 -21.61 -3.41 16.35
CA MET A 119 -21.31 -3.96 15.04
C MET A 119 -21.19 -5.49 15.04
N ARG A 120 -20.73 -6.10 16.13
CA ARG A 120 -20.77 -7.57 16.28
C ARG A 120 -22.21 -8.09 16.32
N ARG A 121 -23.08 -7.37 16.97
CA ARG A 121 -24.51 -7.72 17.04
C ARG A 121 -25.23 -7.51 15.72
N TYR A 122 -24.94 -6.43 15.02
CA TYR A 122 -25.58 -6.01 13.78
C TYR A 122 -24.53 -5.85 12.67
N LYS A 123 -24.08 -6.98 12.11
CA LYS A 123 -22.99 -7.03 11.11
C LYS A 123 -23.13 -6.05 9.93
N TYR A 124 -24.36 -5.79 9.49
CA TYR A 124 -24.60 -4.87 8.40
C TYR A 124 -24.23 -3.40 8.72
N LEU A 125 -24.09 -3.07 10.00
CA LEU A 125 -23.64 -1.74 10.44
C LEU A 125 -22.15 -1.49 10.11
N GLU A 126 -21.32 -2.49 9.93
CA GLU A 126 -19.91 -2.32 9.58
C GLU A 126 -19.74 -1.50 8.29
N LYS A 127 -20.51 -1.84 7.25
CA LYS A 127 -20.47 -1.09 5.99
C LYS A 127 -21.06 0.31 6.13
N LEU A 128 -22.16 0.45 6.85
CA LEU A 128 -22.77 1.76 7.11
C LEU A 128 -21.85 2.66 7.93
N PHE A 129 -21.11 2.08 8.88
CA PHE A 129 -20.12 2.81 9.67
C PHE A 129 -18.93 3.29 8.83
N GLU A 130 -18.43 2.45 7.90
CA GLU A 130 -17.37 2.87 6.98
C GLU A 130 -17.81 4.08 6.13
N GLU A 131 -19.02 4.05 5.57
CA GLU A 131 -19.57 5.16 4.79
C GLU A 131 -19.78 6.40 5.65
N GLU A 132 -20.28 6.23 6.87
CA GLU A 132 -20.46 7.35 7.80
C GLU A 132 -19.14 7.98 8.20
N MET A 133 -18.11 7.17 8.46
CA MET A 133 -16.76 7.68 8.75
C MET A 133 -16.20 8.50 7.61
N LYS A 134 -16.43 8.11 6.36
CA LYS A 134 -16.03 8.93 5.20
C LYS A 134 -16.70 10.30 5.21
N LYS A 135 -17.99 10.35 5.54
CA LYS A 135 -18.75 11.62 5.68
C LYS A 135 -18.21 12.47 6.82
N VAL A 136 -18.06 11.88 8.02
CA VAL A 136 -17.57 12.58 9.21
C VAL A 136 -16.16 13.15 9.00
N LEU A 137 -15.27 12.42 8.36
CA LEU A 137 -13.91 12.87 8.06
C LEU A 137 -13.87 14.04 7.07
N VAL A 138 -14.81 14.14 6.14
CA VAL A 138 -14.95 15.35 5.28
C VAL A 138 -15.28 16.60 6.11
N TYR A 139 -15.97 16.44 7.24
CA TYR A 139 -16.42 17.53 8.09
C TYR A 139 -15.42 17.93 9.18
N ILE A 140 -14.25 17.27 9.30
CA ILE A 140 -13.31 17.49 10.42
C ILE A 140 -12.89 18.95 10.62
N LYS A 141 -12.90 19.75 9.56
CA LYS A 141 -12.60 21.20 9.65
C LYS A 141 -13.62 21.95 10.49
N GLY A 142 -14.88 21.52 10.48
CA GLY A 142 -15.97 22.12 11.24
C GLY A 142 -15.98 21.75 12.72
N PHE A 143 -15.17 20.77 13.14
CA PHE A 143 -15.10 20.36 14.55
C PHE A 143 -14.08 21.18 15.32
N GLU A 144 -14.35 21.35 16.63
CA GLU A 144 -13.40 21.96 17.57
C GLU A 144 -12.10 21.17 17.65
N PRO A 145 -10.94 21.81 17.94
CA PRO A 145 -9.65 21.14 17.99
C PRO A 145 -9.66 19.88 18.87
N LEU A 146 -10.30 19.95 20.04
CA LEU A 146 -10.40 18.83 20.96
C LEU A 146 -11.27 17.69 20.42
N GLN A 147 -12.36 18.00 19.72
CA GLN A 147 -13.21 17.01 19.06
C GLN A 147 -12.44 16.28 17.96
N ARG A 148 -11.59 17.00 17.21
CA ARG A 148 -10.71 16.41 16.19
C ARG A 148 -9.73 15.41 16.78
N ILE A 149 -9.10 15.74 17.93
CA ILE A 149 -8.19 14.84 18.63
C ILE A 149 -8.91 13.58 19.09
N LYS A 150 -10.07 13.73 19.75
CA LYS A 150 -10.89 12.58 20.19
C LYS A 150 -11.30 11.70 19.03
N LEU A 151 -11.75 12.29 17.92
CA LEU A 151 -12.12 11.56 16.71
C LEU A 151 -10.92 10.84 16.10
N ALA A 152 -9.72 11.46 16.08
CA ALA A 152 -8.51 10.83 15.59
C ALA A 152 -8.12 9.62 16.43
N ARG A 153 -8.14 9.72 17.75
CA ARG A 153 -7.91 8.60 18.67
C ARG A 153 -8.91 7.48 18.48
N MET A 154 -10.20 7.81 18.39
CA MET A 154 -11.23 6.81 18.10
C MET A 154 -11.03 6.16 16.74
N THR A 155 -10.68 6.92 15.70
CA THR A 155 -10.39 6.38 14.36
C THR A 155 -9.23 5.39 14.43
N ALA A 156 -8.19 5.69 15.21
CA ALA A 156 -7.06 4.79 15.43
C ALA A 156 -7.51 3.46 16.08
N LEU A 157 -8.34 3.53 17.13
CA LEU A 157 -8.89 2.34 17.79
C LEU A 157 -9.77 1.52 16.85
N TRP A 158 -10.64 2.15 16.09
CA TRP A 158 -11.50 1.47 15.11
C TRP A 158 -10.70 0.78 14.00
N ILE A 159 -9.61 1.40 13.53
CA ILE A 159 -8.69 0.78 12.56
C ILE A 159 -7.96 -0.41 13.21
N CYS A 160 -7.46 -0.26 14.43
CA CYS A 160 -6.75 -1.32 15.17
C CYS A 160 -7.63 -2.55 15.42
N ASN A 161 -8.91 -2.35 15.66
CA ASN A 161 -9.88 -3.42 15.93
C ASN A 161 -10.67 -3.88 14.69
N GLY A 162 -10.34 -3.32 13.51
CA GLY A 162 -10.92 -3.73 12.23
C GLY A 162 -12.36 -3.27 11.99
N CYS A 163 -12.84 -2.27 12.75
CA CYS A 163 -14.16 -1.67 12.55
C CYS A 163 -14.25 -0.86 11.25
N VAL A 164 -13.14 -0.22 10.86
CA VAL A 164 -13.00 0.48 9.58
C VAL A 164 -11.67 0.15 8.93
N PRO A 165 -11.59 0.12 7.60
CA PRO A 165 -10.32 -0.09 6.90
C PRO A 165 -9.44 1.17 7.00
N PRO A 166 -8.09 1.02 7.04
CA PRO A 166 -7.19 2.18 7.07
C PRO A 166 -7.33 3.11 5.87
N SER A 167 -7.80 2.60 4.73
CA SER A 167 -8.07 3.38 3.51
C SER A 167 -9.13 4.49 3.69
N VAL A 168 -9.92 4.44 4.77
CA VAL A 168 -10.87 5.52 5.11
C VAL A 168 -10.17 6.87 5.25
N LEU A 169 -8.89 6.88 5.66
CA LEU A 169 -8.10 8.10 5.80
C LEU A 169 -7.83 8.81 4.45
N LEU A 170 -7.97 8.11 3.32
CA LEU A 170 -7.78 8.72 1.99
C LEU A 170 -8.80 9.82 1.67
N VAL A 171 -9.93 9.83 2.35
CA VAL A 171 -10.93 10.90 2.25
C VAL A 171 -10.35 12.25 2.69
N LEU A 172 -9.34 12.24 3.57
CA LEU A 172 -8.65 13.44 4.04
C LEU A 172 -7.77 14.10 2.97
N VAL A 173 -7.47 13.40 1.88
CA VAL A 173 -6.76 13.95 0.72
C VAL A 173 -7.73 14.80 -0.10
N ASN A 174 -8.25 15.83 0.54
CA ASN A 174 -9.16 16.79 -0.06
C ASN A 174 -8.57 18.19 0.10
N GLU A 175 -8.55 18.97 -0.97
CA GLU A 175 -7.84 20.25 -1.04
C GLU A 175 -8.23 21.21 0.09
N HIS A 176 -9.52 21.25 0.46
CA HIS A 176 -9.98 22.15 1.54
C HIS A 176 -9.50 21.74 2.94
N LEU A 177 -9.16 20.44 3.15
CA LEU A 177 -8.63 19.92 4.42
C LEU A 177 -7.11 20.04 4.49
N LEU A 178 -6.44 20.06 3.32
CA LEU A 178 -4.98 20.14 3.24
C LEU A 178 -4.46 21.56 3.50
N LYS A 179 -5.20 22.61 3.12
CA LYS A 179 -4.75 24.01 3.19
C LYS A 179 -4.34 24.48 4.59
N GLU A 180 -5.00 24.00 5.62
CA GLU A 180 -4.81 24.42 7.02
C GLU A 180 -4.11 23.36 7.89
N ASN A 181 -3.44 22.38 7.29
CA ASN A 181 -2.83 21.22 7.95
C ASN A 181 -3.82 20.32 8.74
N VAL A 182 -5.12 20.53 8.61
CA VAL A 182 -6.12 19.79 9.39
C VAL A 182 -6.04 18.29 9.12
N ALA A 183 -5.92 17.91 7.85
CA ALA A 183 -5.76 16.52 7.45
C ALA A 183 -4.47 15.91 8.00
N LEU A 184 -3.36 16.64 7.90
CA LEU A 184 -2.04 16.18 8.38
C LEU A 184 -2.04 15.97 9.91
N GLU A 185 -2.51 16.95 10.68
CA GLU A 185 -2.57 16.83 12.15
C GLU A 185 -3.47 15.67 12.59
N PHE A 186 -4.58 15.48 11.90
CA PHE A 186 -5.47 14.36 12.17
C PHE A 186 -4.80 13.01 11.91
N VAL A 187 -4.15 12.85 10.76
CA VAL A 187 -3.45 11.61 10.39
C VAL A 187 -2.28 11.33 11.33
N LEU A 188 -1.52 12.36 11.72
CA LEU A 188 -0.43 12.22 12.69
C LEU A 188 -0.94 11.72 14.03
N GLU A 189 -2.06 12.28 14.56
CA GLU A 189 -2.66 11.81 15.82
C GLU A 189 -3.17 10.36 15.69
N VAL A 190 -3.79 10.00 14.57
CA VAL A 190 -4.20 8.60 14.29
C VAL A 190 -3.00 7.65 14.35
N PHE A 191 -1.91 7.98 13.65
CA PHE A 191 -0.75 7.08 13.58
C PHE A 191 0.01 6.99 14.90
N VAL A 192 0.12 8.11 15.63
CA VAL A 192 0.71 8.11 16.98
C VAL A 192 -0.11 7.22 17.91
N THR A 193 -1.42 7.37 17.91
CA THR A 193 -2.32 6.54 18.74
C THR A 193 -2.22 5.06 18.36
N MET A 194 -2.25 4.72 17.07
CA MET A 194 -2.08 3.32 16.60
C MET A 194 -0.75 2.73 17.05
N LYS A 195 0.34 3.52 16.97
CA LYS A 195 1.68 3.10 17.41
C LYS A 195 1.71 2.82 18.91
N LEU A 196 1.09 3.67 19.71
CA LEU A 196 1.01 3.50 21.17
C LEU A 196 0.18 2.28 21.56
N GLU A 197 -0.95 2.06 20.89
CA GLU A 197 -1.89 0.97 21.19
C GLU A 197 -1.40 -0.41 20.77
N ARG A 198 -0.83 -0.55 19.60
CA ARG A 198 -0.52 -1.86 18.96
C ARG A 198 0.93 -1.99 18.51
N GLY A 199 1.75 -0.96 18.73
CA GLY A 199 3.14 -0.93 18.31
C GLY A 199 3.35 -0.64 16.82
N VAL A 200 4.60 -0.40 16.46
CA VAL A 200 5.03 -0.03 15.11
C VAL A 200 4.68 -1.08 14.06
N ALA A 201 4.85 -2.36 14.36
CA ALA A 201 4.59 -3.44 13.40
C ALA A 201 3.11 -3.48 12.96
N SER A 202 2.19 -3.25 13.89
CA SER A 202 0.75 -3.17 13.60
C SER A 202 0.42 -1.95 12.75
N LEU A 203 1.00 -0.80 13.06
CA LEU A 203 0.85 0.42 12.25
C LEU A 203 1.34 0.19 10.80
N VAL A 204 2.55 -0.34 10.63
CA VAL A 204 3.10 -0.66 9.30
C VAL A 204 2.18 -1.62 8.52
N THR A 205 1.66 -2.64 9.19
CA THR A 205 0.73 -3.59 8.56
C THR A 205 -0.57 -2.92 8.14
N ALA A 206 -1.11 -2.02 8.97
CA ALA A 206 -2.31 -1.25 8.64
C ALA A 206 -2.09 -0.31 7.44
N LEU A 207 -0.94 0.39 7.39
CA LEU A 207 -0.58 1.26 6.26
C LEU A 207 -0.51 0.48 4.95
N LYS A 208 0.14 -0.68 4.94
CA LYS A 208 0.19 -1.56 3.76
C LYS A 208 -1.19 -2.05 3.34
N ARG A 209 -2.01 -2.51 4.30
CA ARG A 209 -3.38 -2.97 4.02
C ARG A 209 -4.25 -1.86 3.44
N GLY A 210 -4.06 -0.62 3.88
CA GLY A 210 -4.77 0.55 3.39
C GLY A 210 -4.17 1.17 2.12
N GLN A 211 -3.03 0.66 1.63
CA GLN A 211 -2.27 1.24 0.52
C GLN A 211 -1.89 2.70 0.75
N LEU A 212 -1.53 3.02 2.00
CA LEU A 212 -1.19 4.38 2.44
C LEU A 212 0.31 4.67 2.38
N GLU A 213 1.16 3.62 2.37
CA GLU A 213 2.61 3.75 2.46
C GLU A 213 3.24 4.59 1.34
N GLY A 214 2.70 4.52 0.13
CA GLY A 214 3.14 5.33 -1.02
C GLY A 214 2.47 6.70 -1.14
N ARG A 215 1.45 6.97 -0.32
CA ARG A 215 0.58 8.14 -0.48
C ARG A 215 0.70 9.16 0.65
N LEU A 216 1.68 9.02 1.55
CA LEU A 216 1.81 9.88 2.72
C LEU A 216 2.05 11.36 2.37
N LEU A 217 2.73 11.64 1.27
CA LEU A 217 2.91 13.01 0.77
C LEU A 217 1.59 13.70 0.42
N GLU A 218 0.55 12.93 0.08
CA GLU A 218 -0.74 13.48 -0.30
C GLU A 218 -1.47 14.16 0.88
N PHE A 219 -1.13 13.79 2.13
CA PHE A 219 -1.69 14.43 3.34
C PHE A 219 -1.03 15.79 3.66
N LEU A 220 0.08 16.13 3.00
CA LEU A 220 0.73 17.40 3.18
C LEU A 220 0.10 18.48 2.28
N PRO A 221 0.06 19.74 2.75
CA PRO A 221 -0.30 20.89 1.91
C PRO A 221 0.57 20.94 0.64
N LEU A 222 -0.01 21.37 -0.46
CA LEU A 222 0.68 21.40 -1.76
C LEU A 222 2.01 22.16 -1.73
N ASN A 223 2.07 23.27 -0.98
CA ASN A 223 3.27 24.10 -0.83
C ASN A 223 4.35 23.50 0.09
N ARG A 224 4.04 22.41 0.80
CA ARG A 224 4.97 21.66 1.69
C ARG A 224 5.10 20.20 1.34
N ARG A 225 4.65 19.80 0.16
CA ARG A 225 4.67 18.42 -0.30
C ARG A 225 6.06 18.02 -0.78
N SER A 226 6.96 17.76 0.17
CA SER A 226 8.32 17.26 -0.09
C SER A 226 8.69 16.15 0.91
N GLU A 227 9.67 15.31 0.53
CA GLU A 227 10.21 14.24 1.37
C GLU A 227 10.84 14.78 2.67
N GLU A 228 11.49 15.95 2.61
CA GLU A 228 12.11 16.59 3.76
C GLU A 228 11.04 17.07 4.75
N SER A 229 9.95 17.68 4.24
CA SER A 229 8.83 18.11 5.06
C SER A 229 8.12 16.92 5.70
N LEU A 230 7.90 15.83 4.94
CA LEU A 230 7.35 14.59 5.47
C LEU A 230 8.22 14.07 6.62
N ALA A 231 9.52 13.94 6.36
CA ALA A 231 10.47 13.42 7.35
C ALA A 231 10.51 14.28 8.62
N ALA A 232 10.49 15.61 8.49
CA ALA A 232 10.49 16.53 9.62
C ALA A 232 9.20 16.42 10.46
N MET A 233 8.02 16.46 9.82
CA MET A 233 6.73 16.44 10.52
C MET A 233 6.44 15.10 11.18
N PHE A 234 6.66 13.99 10.47
CA PHE A 234 6.47 12.65 11.02
C PHE A 234 7.55 12.30 12.05
N GLY A 235 8.81 12.73 11.81
CA GLY A 235 9.90 12.54 12.76
C GLY A 235 9.66 13.24 14.10
N ALA A 236 9.15 14.48 14.09
CA ALA A 236 8.79 15.25 15.29
C ALA A 236 7.71 14.54 16.15
N ARG A 237 6.88 13.69 15.54
CA ARG A 237 5.87 12.87 16.22
C ARG A 237 6.34 11.44 16.54
N GLY A 238 7.65 11.14 16.35
CA GLY A 238 8.20 9.81 16.60
C GLY A 238 7.76 8.74 15.59
N LEU A 239 7.38 9.13 14.37
CA LEU A 239 6.91 8.24 13.30
C LEU A 239 7.99 7.98 12.22
N GLY A 240 9.27 7.96 12.61
CA GLY A 240 10.40 7.74 11.68
C GLY A 240 10.31 6.42 10.91
N GLU A 241 9.72 5.39 11.49
CA GLU A 241 9.48 4.11 10.81
C GLU A 241 8.50 4.24 9.65
N VAL A 242 7.49 5.10 9.79
CA VAL A 242 6.51 5.37 8.72
C VAL A 242 7.20 6.08 7.54
N VAL A 243 8.12 7.02 7.83
CA VAL A 243 8.93 7.68 6.80
C VAL A 243 9.83 6.68 6.07
N ARG A 244 10.48 5.77 6.80
CA ARG A 244 11.30 4.71 6.19
C ARG A 244 10.47 3.79 5.29
N LEU A 245 9.26 3.42 5.73
CA LEU A 245 8.33 2.61 4.94
C LEU A 245 7.95 3.33 3.63
N HIS A 246 7.61 4.61 3.72
CA HIS A 246 7.28 5.44 2.55
C HIS A 246 8.44 5.48 1.54
N ARG A 247 9.66 5.79 2.00
CA ARG A 247 10.85 5.81 1.14
C ARG A 247 11.15 4.45 0.50
N ALA A 248 10.99 3.37 1.25
CA ALA A 248 11.19 2.03 0.72
C ALA A 248 10.17 1.71 -0.38
N GLN A 249 8.89 2.09 -0.19
CA GLN A 249 7.84 1.92 -1.19
C GLN A 249 8.09 2.75 -2.43
N ALA A 250 8.41 4.04 -2.28
CA ALA A 250 8.75 4.93 -3.39
C ALA A 250 9.94 4.42 -4.21
N SER A 251 10.98 3.93 -3.51
CA SER A 251 12.15 3.33 -4.15
C SER A 251 11.81 2.04 -4.92
N GLN A 252 10.93 1.19 -4.37
CA GLN A 252 10.47 -0.01 -5.07
C GLN A 252 9.63 0.32 -6.30
N GLU A 253 8.80 1.33 -6.20
CA GLU A 253 7.94 1.78 -7.30
C GLU A 253 8.76 2.38 -8.44
N ALA A 254 9.78 3.19 -8.11
CA ALA A 254 10.73 3.72 -9.09
C ALA A 254 11.46 2.61 -9.85
N ARG A 255 11.88 1.52 -9.16
CA ARG A 255 12.49 0.37 -9.84
C ARG A 255 11.53 -0.37 -10.75
N ARG A 256 10.28 -0.55 -10.33
CA ARG A 256 9.23 -1.17 -11.16
C ARG A 256 8.97 -0.33 -12.41
N GLU A 257 8.88 0.97 -12.25
CA GLU A 257 8.66 1.88 -13.38
C GLU A 257 9.86 1.86 -14.34
N LEU A 258 11.09 1.89 -13.84
CA LEU A 258 12.29 1.75 -14.65
C LEU A 258 12.27 0.43 -15.44
N THR A 259 11.91 -0.67 -14.79
CA THR A 259 11.79 -1.98 -15.43
C THR A 259 10.74 -1.99 -16.53
N ARG A 260 9.57 -1.39 -16.27
CA ARG A 260 8.49 -1.28 -17.24
C ARG A 260 8.89 -0.45 -18.45
N VAL A 261 9.42 0.75 -18.22
CA VAL A 261 9.84 1.65 -19.31
C VAL A 261 10.92 1.00 -20.16
N LEU A 262 11.96 0.42 -19.54
CA LEU A 262 13.01 -0.28 -20.28
C LEU A 262 12.44 -1.46 -21.08
N GLY A 263 11.52 -2.24 -20.47
CA GLY A 263 10.88 -3.35 -21.16
C GLY A 263 10.11 -2.90 -22.41
N ASP A 264 9.35 -1.82 -22.30
CA ASP A 264 8.58 -1.22 -23.41
C ASP A 264 9.52 -0.68 -24.50
N GLU A 265 10.56 0.10 -24.16
CA GLU A 265 11.55 0.66 -25.08
C GLU A 265 12.29 -0.44 -25.87
N LEU A 266 12.66 -1.52 -25.20
CA LEU A 266 13.28 -2.66 -25.85
C LEU A 266 12.28 -3.42 -26.74
N ALA A 267 10.99 -3.46 -26.35
CA ALA A 267 9.93 -4.10 -27.13
C ALA A 267 9.67 -3.38 -28.43
N ASP A 268 9.67 -2.06 -28.38
CA ASP A 268 9.46 -1.19 -29.54
C ASP A 268 10.69 -1.16 -30.48
N GLY A 269 11.79 -1.82 -30.11
CA GLY A 269 13.01 -1.90 -30.91
C GLY A 269 13.78 -0.58 -30.98
N ARG A 270 13.62 0.30 -30.00
CA ARG A 270 14.33 1.58 -29.94
C ARG A 270 15.84 1.35 -29.90
N PRO A 271 16.64 2.11 -30.65
CA PRO A 271 18.09 1.95 -30.64
C PRO A 271 18.68 2.10 -29.24
N VAL A 272 19.54 1.18 -28.84
CA VAL A 272 20.16 1.15 -27.49
C VAL A 272 20.81 2.49 -27.13
N ARG A 273 21.48 3.15 -28.08
CA ARG A 273 22.12 4.46 -27.89
C ARG A 273 21.14 5.56 -27.44
N ASP A 274 19.87 5.46 -27.84
CA ASP A 274 18.83 6.45 -27.54
C ASP A 274 18.12 6.11 -26.21
N VAL A 275 18.17 4.85 -25.77
CA VAL A 275 17.64 4.38 -24.48
C VAL A 275 18.56 4.73 -23.30
N ILE A 276 19.89 4.71 -23.51
CA ILE A 276 20.88 4.95 -22.46
C ILE A 276 20.70 6.30 -21.73
N PRO A 277 20.56 7.45 -22.41
CA PRO A 277 20.35 8.74 -21.74
C PRO A 277 19.09 8.77 -20.87
N ASP A 278 17.96 8.30 -21.41
CA ASP A 278 16.68 8.30 -20.72
C ASP A 278 16.72 7.42 -19.46
N LEU A 279 17.33 6.24 -19.57
CA LEU A 279 17.51 5.33 -18.45
C LEU A 279 18.42 5.92 -17.37
N ARG A 280 19.49 6.62 -17.78
CA ARG A 280 20.41 7.31 -16.85
C ARG A 280 19.71 8.45 -16.12
N ASP A 281 18.92 9.25 -16.82
CA ASP A 281 18.15 10.34 -16.21
C ASP A 281 17.11 9.81 -15.21
N MET A 282 16.42 8.74 -15.55
CA MET A 282 15.47 8.08 -14.65
C MET A 282 16.17 7.51 -13.42
N ALA A 283 17.31 6.85 -13.59
CA ALA A 283 18.09 6.29 -12.49
C ALA A 283 18.60 7.38 -11.55
N LEU A 284 19.14 8.47 -12.10
CA LEU A 284 19.63 9.63 -11.35
C LEU A 284 18.49 10.30 -10.55
N LYS A 285 17.36 10.59 -11.21
CA LYS A 285 16.19 11.22 -10.60
C LYS A 285 15.66 10.44 -9.40
N ASN A 286 15.68 9.11 -9.50
CA ASN A 286 15.15 8.22 -8.47
C ASN A 286 16.23 7.63 -7.54
N ALA A 287 17.47 8.13 -7.63
CA ALA A 287 18.62 7.65 -6.86
C ALA A 287 18.80 6.12 -6.91
N ILE A 288 18.60 5.52 -8.08
CA ILE A 288 18.80 4.09 -8.32
C ILE A 288 20.28 3.90 -8.72
N PRO A 289 21.08 3.15 -7.95
CA PRO A 289 22.49 2.98 -8.23
C PRO A 289 22.74 2.06 -9.44
N ASP A 290 23.84 2.25 -10.16
CA ASP A 290 24.18 1.54 -11.40
C ASP A 290 24.12 0.01 -11.26
N HIS A 291 24.55 -0.54 -10.13
CA HIS A 291 24.51 -2.00 -9.90
C HIS A 291 23.08 -2.56 -9.87
N GLU A 292 22.08 -1.78 -9.47
CA GLU A 292 20.67 -2.17 -9.53
C GLU A 292 20.10 -1.96 -10.94
N VAL A 293 20.51 -0.87 -11.61
CA VAL A 293 20.13 -0.64 -13.02
C VAL A 293 20.63 -1.79 -13.90
N LEU A 294 21.87 -2.23 -13.72
CA LEU A 294 22.42 -3.40 -14.43
C LEU A 294 21.61 -4.68 -14.20
N ALA A 295 21.16 -4.92 -12.97
CA ALA A 295 20.30 -6.07 -12.68
C ALA A 295 18.96 -5.98 -13.42
N ILE A 296 18.38 -4.79 -13.52
CA ILE A 296 17.13 -4.55 -14.26
C ILE A 296 17.36 -4.71 -15.77
N ILE A 297 18.46 -4.16 -16.31
CA ILE A 297 18.82 -4.32 -17.72
C ILE A 297 18.96 -5.81 -18.05
N TRP A 298 19.73 -6.56 -17.24
CA TRP A 298 19.88 -7.99 -17.41
C TRP A 298 18.56 -8.73 -17.47
N GLN A 299 17.67 -8.45 -16.51
CA GLN A 299 16.36 -9.07 -16.45
C GLN A 299 15.51 -8.76 -17.69
N CYS A 300 15.44 -7.51 -18.12
CA CYS A 300 14.66 -7.11 -19.28
C CYS A 300 15.21 -7.71 -20.59
N VAL A 301 16.54 -7.71 -20.75
CA VAL A 301 17.21 -8.27 -21.94
C VAL A 301 17.01 -9.77 -22.02
N MET A 302 17.20 -10.49 -20.90
CA MET A 302 17.04 -11.95 -20.89
C MET A 302 15.59 -12.40 -21.04
N ALA A 303 14.63 -11.62 -20.58
CA ALA A 303 13.20 -11.90 -20.74
C ALA A 303 12.73 -11.82 -22.20
N ARG A 304 13.47 -11.13 -23.08
CA ARG A 304 13.14 -10.98 -24.52
C ARG A 304 13.67 -12.13 -25.39
N GLY A 305 14.55 -12.97 -24.84
CA GLY A 305 15.15 -14.06 -25.60
C GLY A 305 14.16 -15.20 -25.85
N GLU A 306 13.99 -15.60 -27.10
CA GLU A 306 13.31 -16.86 -27.45
C GLU A 306 14.33 -17.97 -27.45
N TRP A 307 14.44 -18.69 -26.32
CA TRP A 307 15.53 -19.61 -26.10
C TRP A 307 15.31 -20.98 -26.73
N ASN A 308 16.35 -21.49 -27.43
CA ASN A 308 16.34 -22.82 -28.00
C ASN A 308 16.30 -23.90 -26.89
N LYS A 309 15.59 -24.97 -27.13
CA LYS A 309 15.51 -26.10 -26.18
C LYS A 309 16.79 -26.94 -26.12
N LYS A 310 17.67 -26.85 -27.14
CA LYS A 310 18.95 -27.57 -27.21
C LYS A 310 20.04 -26.77 -26.50
N GLU A 311 20.62 -27.28 -25.42
CA GLU A 311 21.62 -26.59 -24.61
C GLU A 311 22.84 -26.10 -25.42
N GLU A 312 23.32 -26.87 -26.40
CA GLU A 312 24.47 -26.53 -27.24
C GLU A 312 24.22 -25.25 -28.07
N LEU A 313 23.01 -25.08 -28.61
CA LEU A 313 22.64 -23.94 -29.40
C LEU A 313 22.25 -22.74 -28.54
N LEU A 314 21.77 -22.99 -27.33
CA LEU A 314 21.29 -21.97 -26.41
C LEU A 314 22.40 -21.01 -25.95
N ALA A 315 23.58 -21.54 -25.60
CA ALA A 315 24.71 -20.73 -25.17
C ALA A 315 25.19 -19.77 -26.27
N GLU A 316 25.20 -20.24 -27.54
CA GLU A 316 25.52 -19.42 -28.71
C GLU A 316 24.46 -18.34 -28.97
N GLN A 317 23.21 -18.73 -28.93
CA GLN A 317 22.07 -17.87 -29.12
C GLN A 317 22.04 -16.76 -28.06
N ALA A 318 22.24 -17.11 -26.79
CA ALA A 318 22.28 -16.15 -25.69
C ALA A 318 23.44 -15.15 -25.82
N ALA A 319 24.64 -15.65 -26.17
CA ALA A 319 25.78 -14.77 -26.42
C ALA A 319 25.54 -13.81 -27.60
N LYS A 320 24.93 -14.30 -28.68
CA LYS A 320 24.55 -13.46 -29.84
C LYS A 320 23.50 -12.43 -29.46
N HIS A 321 22.48 -12.82 -28.70
CA HIS A 321 21.43 -11.92 -28.21
C HIS A 321 22.02 -10.84 -27.30
N LEU A 322 22.83 -11.19 -26.32
CA LEU A 322 23.46 -10.25 -25.38
C LEU A 322 24.41 -9.26 -26.07
N ARG A 323 25.14 -9.66 -27.14
CA ARG A 323 26.01 -8.75 -27.90
C ARG A 323 25.31 -7.49 -28.41
N GLN A 324 24.02 -7.58 -28.71
CA GLN A 324 23.23 -6.43 -29.16
C GLN A 324 23.04 -5.38 -28.04
N TYR A 325 23.11 -5.83 -26.78
CA TYR A 325 22.87 -5.00 -25.60
C TYR A 325 24.13 -4.70 -24.80
N THR A 326 25.33 -5.12 -25.27
CA THR A 326 26.60 -4.82 -24.59
C THR A 326 26.84 -3.31 -24.41
N PRO A 327 26.49 -2.40 -25.37
CA PRO A 327 26.62 -0.97 -25.11
C PRO A 327 25.75 -0.47 -23.98
N LEU A 328 24.54 -1.05 -23.81
CA LEU A 328 23.64 -0.71 -22.71
C LEU A 328 24.19 -1.18 -21.36
N LEU A 329 24.73 -2.41 -21.30
CA LEU A 329 25.35 -2.95 -20.11
C LEU A 329 26.61 -2.17 -19.72
N ALA A 330 27.50 -1.89 -20.69
CA ALA A 330 28.73 -1.14 -20.50
C ALA A 330 28.46 0.29 -20.00
N ALA A 331 27.34 0.91 -20.40
CA ALA A 331 26.97 2.25 -19.99
C ALA A 331 26.69 2.40 -18.47
N PHE A 332 26.52 1.29 -17.75
CA PHE A 332 26.25 1.25 -16.30
C PHE A 332 27.27 0.39 -15.53
N ALA A 333 28.23 -0.26 -16.21
CA ALA A 333 29.28 -1.08 -15.61
C ALA A 333 30.55 -0.24 -15.33
N HIS A 334 30.40 0.88 -14.60
CA HIS A 334 31.53 1.81 -14.36
C HIS A 334 32.26 1.57 -13.05
N SER A 335 31.89 0.57 -12.27
CA SER A 335 32.53 0.28 -10.99
C SER A 335 32.61 -1.22 -10.74
N ALA A 336 33.64 -1.65 -10.02
CA ALA A 336 33.77 -3.04 -9.61
C ALA A 336 32.55 -3.57 -8.86
N LYS A 337 31.84 -2.72 -8.11
CA LYS A 337 30.58 -3.07 -7.45
C LYS A 337 29.45 -3.37 -8.46
N ALA A 338 29.36 -2.58 -9.52
CA ALA A 338 28.35 -2.74 -10.56
C ALA A 338 28.64 -4.01 -11.38
N GLU A 339 29.89 -4.22 -11.77
CA GLU A 339 30.31 -5.42 -12.50
C GLU A 339 30.13 -6.71 -11.71
N ILE A 340 30.49 -6.73 -10.40
CA ILE A 340 30.24 -7.87 -9.50
C ILE A 340 28.75 -8.17 -9.40
N ALA A 341 27.91 -7.15 -9.29
CA ALA A 341 26.47 -7.33 -9.23
C ALA A 341 25.92 -7.94 -10.52
N LEU A 342 26.41 -7.49 -11.69
CA LEU A 342 26.03 -8.09 -12.97
C LEU A 342 26.49 -9.57 -13.04
N LEU A 343 27.73 -9.85 -12.70
CA LEU A 343 28.27 -11.22 -12.71
C LEU A 343 27.47 -12.15 -11.79
N THR A 344 27.08 -11.65 -10.61
CA THR A 344 26.20 -12.38 -9.68
C THR A 344 24.81 -12.63 -10.31
N LYS A 345 24.25 -11.67 -11.03
CA LYS A 345 22.96 -11.85 -11.72
C LYS A 345 23.06 -12.85 -12.87
N VAL A 346 24.15 -12.87 -13.61
CA VAL A 346 24.42 -13.89 -14.62
C VAL A 346 24.47 -15.28 -13.98
N GLN A 347 25.18 -15.40 -12.85
CA GLN A 347 25.28 -16.64 -12.10
C GLN A 347 23.91 -17.11 -11.59
N GLU A 348 23.15 -16.24 -10.92
CA GLU A 348 21.81 -16.55 -10.43
C GLU A 348 20.90 -17.01 -11.56
N TYR A 349 20.88 -16.29 -12.67
CA TYR A 349 20.07 -16.64 -13.83
C TYR A 349 20.42 -18.00 -14.42
N CYS A 350 21.72 -18.30 -14.58
CA CYS A 350 22.17 -19.58 -15.10
C CYS A 350 21.86 -20.73 -14.13
N TYR A 351 21.88 -20.49 -12.84
CA TYR A 351 21.55 -21.49 -11.83
C TYR A 351 20.03 -21.78 -11.77
N GLU A 352 19.22 -20.74 -11.84
CA GLU A 352 17.76 -20.86 -11.77
C GLU A 352 17.14 -21.41 -13.06
N ASN A 353 17.85 -21.28 -14.19
CA ASN A 353 17.42 -21.79 -15.49
C ASN A 353 18.31 -22.94 -15.92
N MET A 354 17.92 -24.17 -15.64
CA MET A 354 18.73 -25.38 -15.84
C MET A 354 19.37 -25.48 -17.23
N ASN A 355 18.67 -25.07 -18.29
CA ASN A 355 19.18 -25.07 -19.65
C ASN A 355 20.37 -24.10 -19.85
N PHE A 356 20.52 -23.11 -18.99
CA PHE A 356 21.62 -22.15 -19.02
C PHE A 356 22.81 -22.52 -18.17
N MET A 357 22.73 -23.60 -17.37
CA MET A 357 23.80 -23.98 -16.45
C MET A 357 25.17 -24.14 -17.14
N LYS A 358 25.19 -24.71 -18.33
CA LYS A 358 26.43 -24.90 -19.12
C LYS A 358 26.83 -23.65 -19.91
N ALA A 359 25.97 -22.64 -19.98
CA ALA A 359 26.23 -21.41 -20.75
C ALA A 359 27.03 -20.36 -19.94
N PHE A 360 27.13 -20.48 -18.62
CA PHE A 360 27.71 -19.47 -17.73
C PHE A 360 29.08 -19.00 -18.19
N SER A 361 30.06 -19.91 -18.37
CA SER A 361 31.41 -19.53 -18.79
C SER A 361 31.41 -18.78 -20.12
N LYS A 362 30.64 -19.23 -21.12
CA LYS A 362 30.55 -18.58 -22.42
C LYS A 362 29.97 -17.15 -22.33
N LEU A 363 28.96 -16.93 -21.47
CA LEU A 363 28.37 -15.62 -21.24
C LEU A 363 29.35 -14.68 -20.56
N VAL A 364 30.08 -15.15 -19.54
CA VAL A 364 31.09 -14.35 -18.83
C VAL A 364 32.25 -13.96 -19.77
N VAL A 365 32.76 -14.91 -20.55
CA VAL A 365 33.82 -14.65 -21.54
C VAL A 365 33.35 -13.66 -22.61
N MET A 366 32.11 -13.72 -23.02
CA MET A 366 31.54 -12.75 -23.98
C MET A 366 31.45 -11.36 -23.36
N LEU A 367 31.00 -11.22 -22.13
CA LEU A 367 30.91 -9.93 -21.40
C LEU A 367 32.29 -9.32 -21.18
N TYR A 368 33.32 -10.14 -20.83
CA TYR A 368 34.71 -9.73 -20.73
C TYR A 368 35.23 -9.21 -22.09
N LYS A 369 35.08 -9.96 -23.16
CA LYS A 369 35.50 -9.55 -24.52
C LYS A 369 34.81 -8.30 -25.04
N SER A 370 33.67 -7.95 -24.48
CA SER A 370 32.88 -6.76 -24.82
C SER A 370 33.15 -5.60 -23.86
N ASN A 371 34.17 -5.69 -22.99
CA ASN A 371 34.52 -4.68 -21.99
C ASN A 371 33.36 -4.29 -21.06
N VAL A 372 32.51 -5.24 -20.72
CA VAL A 372 31.40 -5.04 -19.75
C VAL A 372 31.82 -5.48 -18.34
N ILE A 373 32.64 -6.52 -18.26
CA ILE A 373 33.19 -7.03 -16.99
C ILE A 373 34.70 -7.07 -17.11
N SER A 374 35.40 -6.50 -16.14
CA SER A 374 36.86 -6.46 -16.08
C SER A 374 37.45 -7.80 -15.57
N GLU A 375 38.73 -7.99 -15.87
CA GLU A 375 39.52 -9.11 -15.40
C GLU A 375 39.59 -9.16 -13.87
N GLU A 376 39.91 -8.03 -13.24
CA GLU A 376 39.96 -7.89 -11.78
C GLU A 376 38.69 -8.40 -11.11
N VAL A 377 37.53 -8.06 -11.66
CA VAL A 377 36.22 -8.45 -11.12
C VAL A 377 36.01 -9.97 -11.27
N ILE A 378 36.42 -10.57 -12.39
CA ILE A 378 36.32 -12.02 -12.59
C ILE A 378 37.20 -12.76 -11.59
N LEU A 379 38.45 -12.31 -11.42
CA LEU A 379 39.40 -12.90 -10.47
C LEU A 379 38.93 -12.73 -9.03
N ARG A 380 38.39 -11.57 -8.68
CA ARG A 380 37.80 -11.31 -7.37
C ARG A 380 36.59 -12.21 -7.12
N TRP A 381 35.67 -12.35 -8.06
CA TRP A 381 34.54 -13.27 -7.97
C TRP A 381 35.01 -14.72 -7.79
N TYR A 382 36.02 -15.13 -8.53
CA TYR A 382 36.57 -16.49 -8.46
C TYR A 382 37.17 -16.82 -7.08
N ARG A 383 37.89 -15.85 -6.48
CA ARG A 383 38.57 -16.01 -5.17
C ARG A 383 37.62 -15.85 -3.97
N ASP A 384 36.46 -15.23 -4.16
CA ASP A 384 35.51 -14.97 -3.06
C ASP A 384 34.98 -16.28 -2.46
N PRO A 385 35.23 -16.51 -1.13
CA PRO A 385 34.77 -17.73 -0.46
C PRO A 385 33.26 -17.80 -0.24
N ASN A 386 32.53 -16.68 -0.41
CA ASN A 386 31.10 -16.64 -0.21
C ASN A 386 30.37 -17.54 -1.19
N SER A 387 29.74 -18.56 -0.66
CA SER A 387 29.01 -19.56 -1.42
C SER A 387 27.63 -19.02 -1.85
N SER A 388 27.60 -18.31 -2.98
CA SER A 388 26.33 -18.06 -3.65
C SER A 388 25.84 -19.30 -4.40
N LYS A 389 24.53 -19.35 -4.69
CA LYS A 389 23.89 -20.52 -5.36
C LYS A 389 24.67 -20.96 -6.61
N GLY A 390 25.02 -22.24 -6.67
CA GLY A 390 25.69 -22.88 -7.82
C GLY A 390 27.17 -22.54 -7.99
N LYS A 391 27.80 -21.76 -7.12
CA LYS A 391 29.16 -21.24 -7.29
C LYS A 391 30.20 -22.33 -7.56
N LEU A 392 30.21 -23.43 -6.82
CA LEU A 392 31.18 -24.52 -7.00
C LEU A 392 31.22 -25.08 -8.43
N MET A 393 30.06 -25.24 -9.03
CA MET A 393 29.94 -25.72 -10.40
C MET A 393 30.42 -24.67 -11.41
N PHE A 394 30.15 -23.39 -11.18
CA PHE A 394 30.60 -22.32 -12.06
C PHE A 394 32.11 -22.03 -11.91
N LEU A 395 32.68 -22.25 -10.74
CA LEU A 395 34.14 -22.18 -10.54
C LEU A 395 34.85 -23.22 -11.44
N GLU A 396 34.33 -24.45 -11.50
CA GLU A 396 34.91 -25.50 -12.37
C GLU A 396 34.81 -25.10 -13.85
N GLN A 397 33.67 -24.54 -14.29
CA GLN A 397 33.51 -24.06 -15.67
C GLN A 397 34.46 -22.91 -16.02
N MET A 398 34.81 -22.05 -15.05
CA MET A 398 35.66 -20.88 -15.26
C MET A 398 37.16 -21.17 -15.09
N LYS A 399 37.53 -22.32 -14.54
CA LYS A 399 38.89 -22.64 -14.15
C LYS A 399 39.91 -22.36 -15.27
N LYS A 400 39.71 -22.91 -16.45
CA LYS A 400 40.62 -22.72 -17.60
C LYS A 400 40.74 -21.24 -18.04
N PHE A 401 39.64 -20.52 -17.96
CA PHE A 401 39.62 -19.10 -18.34
C PHE A 401 40.34 -18.24 -17.30
N VAL A 402 40.19 -18.54 -16.03
CA VAL A 402 40.89 -17.86 -14.94
C VAL A 402 42.39 -18.16 -14.96
N GLU A 403 42.80 -19.42 -15.21
CA GLU A 403 44.20 -19.77 -15.38
C GLU A 403 44.84 -18.99 -16.54
N TRP A 404 44.10 -18.82 -17.67
CA TRP A 404 44.58 -18.04 -18.80
C TRP A 404 44.70 -16.53 -18.43
N LEU A 405 43.74 -15.94 -17.70
CA LEU A 405 43.83 -14.56 -17.23
C LEU A 405 45.08 -14.35 -16.36
N GLN A 406 45.31 -15.23 -15.39
CA GLN A 406 46.47 -15.15 -14.48
C GLN A 406 47.81 -15.26 -15.20
N SER A 407 47.93 -16.12 -16.21
CA SER A 407 49.16 -16.23 -17.02
C SER A 407 49.40 -14.99 -17.87
N ALA A 408 48.33 -14.34 -18.38
CA ALA A 408 48.44 -13.10 -19.14
C ALA A 408 48.86 -11.91 -18.26
N GLU A 409 48.46 -11.84 -16.98
CA GLU A 409 48.96 -10.86 -16.02
C GLU A 409 50.45 -11.03 -15.77
N GLU A 410 50.93 -12.25 -15.52
CA GLU A 410 52.36 -12.56 -15.28
C GLU A 410 53.26 -12.19 -16.47
N GLU A 411 52.79 -12.38 -17.70
CA GLU A 411 53.50 -11.99 -18.92
C GLU A 411 53.57 -10.47 -19.10
N SER A 412 52.53 -9.71 -18.69
CA SER A 412 52.50 -8.27 -18.79
C SER A 412 53.38 -7.58 -17.73
N GLU A 413 53.43 -8.12 -16.50
CA GLU A 413 54.35 -7.60 -15.44
C GLU A 413 55.82 -7.88 -15.71
N SER A 414 56.16 -9.03 -16.32
CA SER A 414 57.54 -9.37 -16.67
C SER A 414 58.08 -8.57 -17.86
N GLY A 415 57.22 -8.00 -18.71
CA GLY A 415 57.59 -7.15 -19.84
C GLY A 415 57.89 -5.70 -19.50
N GLU A 416 57.42 -5.20 -18.34
CA GLU A 416 57.67 -3.81 -17.85
C GLU A 416 58.98 -3.71 -17.02
N GLU A 417 59.62 -4.79 -16.63
CA GLU A 417 60.92 -4.80 -15.92
C GLU A 417 62.14 -4.88 -16.85
N GLU A 418 61.96 -4.92 -18.17
CA GLU A 418 63.07 -5.01 -19.14
C GLU A 418 63.26 -3.75 -20.03
N ASP A 419 62.64 -2.59 -19.74
CA ASP A 419 62.91 -1.34 -20.46
C ASP A 419 63.56 -0.25 -19.59
#